data_e949544c6a21c85619f442ddef9ad0d8
#
_entry.id   e949544c6a21c85619f442ddef9ad0d8
#
_cell.length_a   1.000
_cell.length_b   1.000
_cell.length_c   1.000
_cell.angle_alpha   90.00
_cell.angle_beta   90.00
_cell.angle_gamma   90.00
#
_symmetry.space_group_name_H-M   'P 1'
#
loop_
_entity.id
_entity.type
_entity.pdbx_description
1 polymer ?
#
loop_
_entity_poly.entity_id
_entity_poly.type
_entity_poly.pdbx_seq_one_letter_code
_entity_poly.pdbx_strand_id
1 'polypeptide(L)'
;SQREEVMKDFKNGKIDILVATDVVARGIDINDIRLVVNFDIPHDPEDYVHRIGRTARGTNGEGLAITFVSPEEQTGFKRIEDFLGKEVYKIPSDPSFGETPEYKPENRTRKKGRTQKSRNTSSRGRKRPSRKPQNS
;
A
#
# COMPACT_ATOMS: atom_id res chain seq x y z
N SER A 1 5.53 27.02 -13.24
CA SER A 1 6.50 25.91 -13.17
C SER A 1 6.13 24.84 -14.19
N GLN A 2 7.07 23.99 -14.59
CA GLN A 2 6.84 22.89 -15.54
C GLN A 2 5.63 22.01 -15.13
N ARG A 3 5.45 21.78 -13.83
CA ARG A 3 4.30 21.06 -13.28
C ARG A 3 2.96 21.74 -13.61
N GLU A 4 2.89 23.04 -13.46
CA GLU A 4 1.66 23.79 -13.76
C GLU A 4 1.31 23.77 -15.24
N GLU A 5 2.31 23.79 -16.10
CA GLU A 5 2.14 23.68 -17.55
C GLU A 5 1.58 22.32 -17.95
N VAL A 6 2.17 21.22 -17.45
CA VAL A 6 1.67 19.85 -17.66
C VAL A 6 0.22 19.71 -17.17
N MET A 7 -0.09 20.26 -16.00
CA MET A 7 -1.44 20.24 -15.44
C MET A 7 -2.44 21.01 -16.31
N LYS A 8 -2.03 22.17 -16.83
CA LYS A 8 -2.85 22.98 -17.74
C LYS A 8 -3.10 22.24 -19.05
N ASP A 9 -2.07 21.59 -19.59
CA ASP A 9 -2.18 20.86 -20.84
C ASP A 9 -3.08 19.61 -20.69
N PHE A 10 -3.01 18.91 -19.56
CA PHE A 10 -3.94 17.83 -19.26
C PHE A 10 -5.40 18.33 -19.11
N LYS A 11 -5.63 19.45 -18.39
CA LYS A 11 -6.95 20.08 -18.28
C LYS A 11 -7.53 20.49 -19.64
N ASN A 12 -6.68 20.92 -20.54
CA ASN A 12 -7.08 21.38 -21.88
C ASN A 12 -7.20 20.23 -22.90
N GLY A 13 -7.01 18.98 -22.48
CA GLY A 13 -7.09 17.81 -23.38
C GLY A 13 -5.95 17.72 -24.40
N LYS A 14 -4.82 18.41 -24.17
CA LYS A 14 -3.61 18.27 -25.00
C LYS A 14 -2.80 17.03 -24.62
N ILE A 15 -2.99 16.53 -23.43
CA ILE A 15 -2.39 15.32 -22.88
C ILE A 15 -3.52 14.40 -22.46
N ASP A 16 -3.51 13.17 -22.96
CA ASP A 16 -4.56 12.17 -22.68
C ASP A 16 -4.31 11.40 -21.39
N ILE A 17 -3.04 11.23 -20.97
CA ILE A 17 -2.65 10.41 -19.83
C ILE A 17 -1.71 11.22 -18.93
N LEU A 18 -2.06 11.29 -17.65
CA LEU A 18 -1.22 11.89 -16.62
C LEU A 18 -0.77 10.83 -15.63
N VAL A 19 0.54 10.66 -15.45
CA VAL A 19 1.12 9.83 -14.40
C VAL A 19 1.55 10.74 -13.23
N ALA A 20 1.05 10.46 -12.04
CA ALA A 20 1.28 11.30 -10.87
C ALA A 20 1.45 10.48 -9.59
N THR A 21 2.19 11.02 -8.63
CA THR A 21 2.23 10.53 -7.26
C THR A 21 1.17 11.21 -6.40
N ASP A 22 0.88 10.69 -5.19
CA ASP A 22 -0.11 11.27 -4.28
C ASP A 22 0.14 12.75 -3.95
N VAL A 23 1.41 13.15 -3.79
CA VAL A 23 1.78 14.53 -3.52
C VAL A 23 1.33 15.47 -4.65
N VAL A 24 1.40 14.98 -5.88
CA VAL A 24 0.94 15.72 -7.05
C VAL A 24 -0.59 15.64 -7.15
N ALA A 25 -1.15 14.46 -6.94
CA ALA A 25 -2.58 14.21 -7.06
C ALA A 25 -3.43 15.00 -6.07
N ARG A 26 -2.96 15.22 -4.83
CA ARG A 26 -3.67 16.04 -3.81
C ARG A 26 -3.82 17.51 -4.18
N GLY A 27 -2.91 18.04 -4.97
CA GLY A 27 -2.95 19.45 -5.44
C GLY A 27 -3.64 19.64 -6.79
N ILE A 28 -4.23 18.58 -7.33
CA ILE A 28 -4.87 18.61 -8.65
C ILE A 28 -6.36 18.92 -8.47
N ASP A 29 -6.76 20.13 -8.81
CA ASP A 29 -8.16 20.47 -9.01
C ASP A 29 -8.58 20.10 -10.44
N ILE A 30 -8.53 18.80 -10.76
CA ILE A 30 -9.08 18.22 -11.98
C ILE A 30 -10.16 17.24 -11.55
N ASN A 31 -11.37 17.60 -11.84
CA ASN A 31 -12.54 16.74 -11.79
C ASN A 31 -12.86 16.36 -13.24
N ASP A 32 -13.61 15.33 -13.49
CA ASP A 32 -13.96 14.82 -14.84
C ASP A 32 -12.90 13.92 -15.50
N ILE A 33 -12.05 13.26 -14.72
CA ILE A 33 -11.19 12.20 -15.23
C ILE A 33 -12.08 10.96 -15.48
N ARG A 34 -12.11 10.47 -16.72
CA ARG A 34 -12.93 9.29 -17.09
C ARG A 34 -12.42 7.99 -16.50
N LEU A 35 -11.10 7.86 -16.33
CA LEU A 35 -10.45 6.66 -15.82
C LEU A 35 -9.35 7.04 -14.84
N VAL A 36 -9.39 6.47 -13.65
CA VAL A 36 -8.29 6.48 -12.67
C VAL A 36 -7.70 5.08 -12.59
N VAL A 37 -6.39 4.96 -12.74
CA VAL A 37 -5.67 3.70 -12.55
C VAL A 37 -4.74 3.85 -11.34
N ASN A 38 -5.01 3.09 -10.28
CA ASN A 38 -4.10 2.96 -9.15
C ASN A 38 -3.13 1.82 -9.43
N PHE A 39 -1.88 2.15 -9.75
CA PHE A 39 -0.83 1.16 -9.97
C PHE A 39 -0.40 0.52 -8.64
N ASP A 40 -0.28 1.34 -7.60
CA ASP A 40 -0.02 0.91 -6.23
C ASP A 40 -1.21 1.31 -5.33
N ILE A 41 -1.53 0.50 -4.33
CA ILE A 41 -2.52 0.88 -3.32
C ILE A 41 -1.92 1.92 -2.36
N PRO A 42 -2.68 2.94 -1.95
CA PRO A 42 -2.22 3.86 -0.92
C PRO A 42 -2.21 3.19 0.46
N HIS A 43 -1.34 3.68 1.35
CA HIS A 43 -1.29 3.21 2.73
C HIS A 43 -2.52 3.65 3.54
N ASP A 44 -3.03 4.84 3.24
CA ASP A 44 -4.20 5.43 3.89
C ASP A 44 -5.45 5.20 3.03
N PRO A 45 -6.50 4.57 3.58
CA PRO A 45 -7.77 4.41 2.88
C PRO A 45 -8.42 5.71 2.42
N GLU A 46 -8.22 6.84 3.13
CA GLU A 46 -8.73 8.14 2.70
C GLU A 46 -8.10 8.59 1.39
N ASP A 47 -6.81 8.33 1.19
CA ASP A 47 -6.13 8.63 -0.06
C ASP A 47 -6.70 7.85 -1.24
N TYR A 48 -7.11 6.59 -1.01
CA TYR A 48 -7.82 5.81 -2.01
C TYR A 48 -9.12 6.49 -2.45
N VAL A 49 -9.93 6.95 -1.49
CA VAL A 49 -11.17 7.68 -1.76
C VAL A 49 -10.89 8.97 -2.53
N HIS A 50 -9.85 9.70 -2.16
CA HIS A 50 -9.43 10.92 -2.87
C HIS A 50 -9.01 10.63 -4.31
N ARG A 51 -8.28 9.53 -4.56
CA ARG A 51 -7.87 9.13 -5.92
C ARG A 51 -9.08 8.76 -6.78
N ILE A 52 -9.94 7.85 -6.31
CA ILE A 52 -11.13 7.45 -7.08
C ILE A 52 -12.15 8.58 -7.20
N GLY A 53 -12.18 9.51 -6.25
CA GLY A 53 -13.03 10.69 -6.28
C GLY A 53 -12.71 11.67 -7.42
N ARG A 54 -11.58 11.51 -8.11
CA ARG A 54 -11.26 12.28 -9.33
C ARG A 54 -12.10 11.87 -10.53
N THR A 55 -12.60 10.64 -10.54
CA THR A 55 -13.45 10.13 -11.63
C THR A 55 -14.94 10.09 -11.29
N ALA A 56 -15.34 10.12 -10.01
CA ALA A 56 -16.73 10.01 -9.59
C ALA A 56 -17.62 11.25 -9.85
N ARG A 57 -17.05 12.33 -10.41
CA ARG A 57 -17.72 13.62 -10.58
C ARG A 57 -17.95 14.03 -12.04
N GLY A 58 -17.79 13.10 -12.98
CA GLY A 58 -18.06 13.37 -14.39
C GLY A 58 -19.50 13.84 -14.62
N THR A 59 -19.73 14.61 -15.67
CA THR A 59 -21.01 15.25 -16.03
C THR A 59 -22.17 14.26 -16.12
N ASN A 60 -21.89 12.97 -16.31
CA ASN A 60 -22.89 11.89 -16.37
C ASN A 60 -22.85 10.95 -15.14
N GLY A 61 -22.06 11.25 -14.12
CA GLY A 61 -21.93 10.40 -12.92
C GLY A 61 -21.21 9.07 -13.14
N GLU A 62 -20.68 8.82 -14.33
CA GLU A 62 -20.01 7.58 -14.70
C GLU A 62 -18.50 7.78 -14.73
N GLY A 63 -17.82 7.27 -13.72
CA GLY A 63 -16.36 7.22 -13.65
C GLY A 63 -15.90 5.80 -13.39
N LEU A 64 -14.75 5.41 -13.96
CA LEU A 64 -14.14 4.12 -13.77
C LEU A 64 -12.83 4.26 -12.98
N ALA A 65 -12.69 3.47 -11.91
CA ALA A 65 -11.44 3.33 -11.19
C ALA A 65 -10.98 1.87 -11.24
N ILE A 66 -9.75 1.66 -11.67
CA ILE A 66 -9.10 0.35 -11.69
C ILE A 66 -7.94 0.39 -10.71
N THR A 67 -7.79 -0.66 -9.90
CA THR A 67 -6.71 -0.78 -8.94
C THR A 67 -6.01 -2.12 -9.12
N PHE A 68 -4.71 -2.09 -9.35
CA PHE A 68 -3.90 -3.30 -9.31
C PHE A 68 -3.59 -3.64 -7.86
N VAL A 69 -3.76 -4.93 -7.51
CA VAL A 69 -3.51 -5.42 -6.16
C VAL A 69 -2.62 -6.65 -6.26
N SER A 70 -1.37 -6.50 -5.91
CA SER A 70 -0.46 -7.64 -5.81
C SER A 70 -0.81 -8.53 -4.62
N PRO A 71 -0.36 -9.80 -4.59
CA PRO A 71 -0.58 -10.67 -3.44
C PRO A 71 -0.07 -10.07 -2.12
N GLU A 72 1.00 -9.26 -2.16
CA GLU A 72 1.59 -8.57 -1.01
C GLU A 72 0.68 -7.47 -0.45
N GLU A 73 -0.09 -6.85 -1.34
CA GLU A 73 -0.94 -5.70 -1.02
C GLU A 73 -2.36 -6.08 -0.59
N GLN A 74 -2.75 -7.35 -0.73
CA GLN A 74 -4.12 -7.80 -0.42
C GLN A 74 -4.59 -7.41 0.98
N THR A 75 -3.72 -7.49 1.98
CA THR A 75 -4.06 -7.08 3.35
C THR A 75 -4.29 -5.56 3.48
N GLY A 76 -3.52 -4.77 2.72
CA GLY A 76 -3.70 -3.32 2.63
C GLY A 76 -5.02 -2.98 1.93
N PHE A 77 -5.30 -3.67 0.83
CA PHE A 77 -6.54 -3.46 0.08
C PHE A 77 -7.79 -3.85 0.88
N LYS A 78 -7.72 -4.91 1.70
CA LYS A 78 -8.81 -5.27 2.63
C LYS A 78 -9.16 -4.15 3.61
N ARG A 79 -8.15 -3.41 4.13
CA ARG A 79 -8.41 -2.24 4.98
C ARG A 79 -9.14 -1.13 4.23
N ILE A 80 -8.86 -0.96 2.94
CA ILE A 80 -9.58 -0.01 2.08
C ILE A 80 -11.04 -0.45 1.92
N GLU A 81 -11.30 -1.73 1.65
CA GLU A 81 -12.67 -2.27 1.56
C GLU A 81 -13.45 -2.11 2.88
N ASP A 82 -12.79 -2.39 4.02
CA ASP A 82 -13.38 -2.21 5.34
C ASP A 82 -13.73 -0.73 5.60
N PHE A 83 -12.86 0.19 5.20
CA PHE A 83 -13.11 1.63 5.28
C PHE A 83 -14.26 2.09 4.37
N LEU A 84 -14.35 1.54 3.16
CA LEU A 84 -15.45 1.80 2.23
C LEU A 84 -16.78 1.19 2.67
N GLY A 85 -16.75 0.23 3.60
CA GLY A 85 -17.93 -0.54 4.02
C GLY A 85 -18.51 -1.43 2.93
N LYS A 86 -17.74 -1.73 1.88
CA LYS A 86 -18.14 -2.59 0.76
C LYS A 86 -16.96 -3.29 0.11
N GLU A 87 -17.23 -4.45 -0.44
CA GLU A 87 -16.25 -5.13 -1.29
C GLU A 87 -16.17 -4.49 -2.67
N VAL A 88 -14.95 -4.39 -3.19
CA VAL A 88 -14.68 -3.94 -4.56
C VAL A 88 -14.69 -5.16 -5.48
N TYR A 89 -15.32 -5.03 -6.64
CA TYR A 89 -15.35 -6.11 -7.63
C TYR A 89 -13.94 -6.50 -8.08
N LYS A 90 -13.61 -7.80 -8.03
CA LYS A 90 -12.30 -8.34 -8.43
C LYS A 90 -12.40 -8.89 -9.84
N ILE A 91 -11.56 -8.38 -10.72
CA ILE A 91 -11.41 -8.85 -12.08
C ILE A 91 -10.15 -9.74 -12.12
N PRO A 92 -10.25 -11.00 -12.53
CA PRO A 92 -9.08 -11.83 -12.72
C PRO A 92 -8.19 -11.24 -13.84
N SER A 93 -6.88 -11.41 -13.73
CA SER A 93 -5.95 -11.01 -14.78
C SER A 93 -6.19 -11.87 -16.04
N ASP A 94 -5.81 -11.32 -17.21
CA ASP A 94 -5.86 -12.09 -18.44
C ASP A 94 -4.98 -13.36 -18.32
N PRO A 95 -5.47 -14.55 -18.74
CA PRO A 95 -4.73 -15.80 -18.66
C PRO A 95 -3.35 -15.77 -19.33
N SER A 96 -3.14 -14.88 -20.30
CA SER A 96 -1.82 -14.70 -20.96
C SER A 96 -0.74 -14.20 -19.98
N PHE A 97 -1.12 -13.59 -18.87
CA PHE A 97 -0.20 -13.14 -17.80
C PHE A 97 0.03 -14.20 -16.72
N GLY A 98 -0.52 -15.40 -16.88
CA GLY A 98 -0.44 -16.49 -15.91
C GLY A 98 -1.66 -16.61 -15.01
N GLU A 99 -1.58 -17.45 -13.98
CA GLU A 99 -2.68 -17.66 -13.05
C GLU A 99 -2.89 -16.43 -12.15
N THR A 100 -4.15 -16.01 -12.07
CA THR A 100 -4.54 -14.93 -11.15
C THR A 100 -4.42 -15.42 -9.70
N PRO A 101 -3.62 -14.76 -8.84
CA PRO A 101 -3.53 -15.10 -7.43
C PRO A 101 -4.91 -14.96 -6.76
N GLU A 102 -5.26 -15.94 -5.93
CA GLU A 102 -6.50 -15.88 -5.17
C GLU A 102 -6.48 -14.73 -4.16
N TYR A 103 -7.59 -14.00 -4.05
CA TYR A 103 -7.72 -12.92 -3.08
C TYR A 103 -7.94 -13.50 -1.67
N LYS A 104 -6.86 -13.57 -0.89
CA LYS A 104 -6.81 -14.09 0.50
C LYS A 104 -6.03 -13.15 1.41
N PRO A 105 -6.59 -11.99 1.79
CA PRO A 105 -5.87 -10.96 2.56
C PRO A 105 -5.41 -11.41 3.95
N GLU A 106 -6.07 -12.39 4.57
CA GLU A 106 -5.82 -12.79 5.97
C GLU A 106 -4.69 -13.81 6.15
N ASN A 107 -4.24 -14.48 5.08
CA ASN A 107 -3.32 -15.61 5.19
C ASN A 107 -1.83 -15.24 5.32
N ARG A 108 -1.44 -13.96 5.24
CA ARG A 108 -0.03 -13.55 5.17
C ARG A 108 0.62 -13.15 6.50
N THR A 109 -0.13 -12.91 7.54
CA THR A 109 0.43 -12.48 8.84
C THR A 109 1.14 -13.59 9.62
N ARG A 110 1.03 -14.86 9.21
CA ARG A 110 1.61 -16.01 9.93
C ARG A 110 3.04 -16.42 9.55
N LYS A 111 3.66 -15.87 8.50
CA LYS A 111 4.99 -16.35 8.03
C LYS A 111 6.21 -15.53 8.46
N LYS A 112 6.09 -14.43 9.20
CA LYS A 112 7.24 -13.64 9.68
C LYS A 112 7.63 -13.85 11.15
N GLY A 113 7.13 -14.89 11.80
CA GLY A 113 7.35 -15.14 13.24
C GLY A 113 8.04 -16.47 13.55
N ARG A 114 9.09 -16.89 12.79
CA ARG A 114 9.85 -18.08 13.24
C ARG A 114 11.26 -18.08 12.71
N THR A 115 12.14 -17.42 13.46
CA THR A 115 13.51 -17.82 13.77
C THR A 115 14.23 -16.73 14.57
N GLN A 116 13.95 -16.65 15.86
CA GLN A 116 14.99 -16.21 16.80
C GLN A 116 15.20 -17.34 17.79
N LYS A 117 16.10 -18.24 17.41
CA LYS A 117 16.63 -19.27 18.30
C LYS A 117 17.57 -18.55 19.27
N SER A 118 17.07 -18.29 20.47
CA SER A 118 17.85 -17.83 21.61
C SER A 118 19.05 -18.77 21.80
N ARG A 119 20.25 -18.27 21.49
CA ARG A 119 21.50 -18.90 21.96
C ARG A 119 21.67 -18.48 23.41
N ASN A 120 21.25 -19.35 24.31
CA ASN A 120 21.52 -19.26 25.73
C ASN A 120 23.01 -19.64 25.94
N THR A 121 23.87 -18.66 26.07
CA THR A 121 25.24 -18.87 26.49
C THR A 121 25.27 -18.86 28.00
N SER A 122 25.33 -20.06 28.56
CA SER A 122 25.63 -20.28 29.98
C SER A 122 27.02 -19.73 30.32
N SER A 123 27.08 -18.62 31.03
CA SER A 123 28.32 -18.14 31.68
C SER A 123 28.55 -18.96 32.93
N ARG A 124 29.52 -19.84 32.86
CA ARG A 124 30.09 -20.53 34.04
C ARG A 124 30.70 -19.50 34.98
N GLY A 125 30.15 -19.37 36.20
CA GLY A 125 30.70 -18.59 37.27
C GLY A 125 32.06 -19.12 37.71
N ARG A 126 33.07 -18.29 37.62
CA ARG A 126 34.37 -18.52 38.30
C ARG A 126 34.22 -18.10 39.76
N LYS A 127 34.29 -19.08 40.68
CA LYS A 127 34.48 -18.87 42.13
C LYS A 127 35.83 -18.25 42.38
N ARG A 128 35.88 -17.10 43.03
CA ARG A 128 37.08 -16.52 43.64
C ARG A 128 37.37 -17.21 44.97
N PRO A 129 38.61 -17.57 45.29
CA PRO A 129 38.95 -18.06 46.62
C PRO A 129 39.04 -16.93 47.63
N SER A 130 38.54 -17.16 48.83
CA SER A 130 38.56 -16.29 50.00
C SER A 130 39.99 -16.14 50.56
N ARG A 131 40.44 -14.91 50.72
CA ARG A 131 41.65 -14.59 51.55
C ARG A 131 41.26 -14.55 53.03
N LYS A 132 41.98 -15.33 53.82
CA LYS A 132 41.97 -15.27 55.30
C LYS A 132 42.66 -14.00 55.78
N PRO A 133 42.22 -13.37 56.88
CA PRO A 133 43.01 -12.32 57.54
C PRO A 133 44.06 -12.96 58.44
N GLN A 134 45.31 -12.44 58.41
CA GLN A 134 46.32 -12.68 59.40
C GLN A 134 46.28 -11.54 60.41
N ASN A 135 46.17 -11.92 61.68
CA ASN A 135 46.44 -11.10 62.84
C ASN A 135 47.99 -10.89 63.02
N SER A 136 48.41 -9.70 63.29
CA SER A 136 49.34 -9.33 64.35
C SER A 136 49.35 -7.80 64.50
#